data_19e7d28b9038dc74a97459a5b961e3da
#
_entry.id   19e7d28b9038dc74a97459a5b961e3da
#
_cell.length_a   1.000
_cell.length_b   1.000
_cell.length_c   1.000
_cell.angle_alpha   90.00
_cell.angle_beta   90.00
_cell.angle_gamma   90.00
#
_symmetry.space_group_name_H-M   'P 1'
#
loop_
_entity.id
_entity.type
_entity.pdbx_description
1 polymer ?
#
loop_
_entity_poly.entity_id
_entity_poly.type
_entity_poly.pdbx_seq_one_letter_code
_entity_poly.pdbx_strand_id
1 'polypeptide(L)'
;IELILGNIKTAIGTVDGFSPLGPLVVELPAAPDDESIPMKPAESLEPLATVGLYDVSSRSPSYADRVPFELYTRSMASIRDSNPQHALVLFPSIPLTPGGQYALVVTRRALAGPDQPFAPSDFMKAVLGAAASDEPALVTATREVLEPALAAVADASPPLFDDDVALITRFTIRSMEQFARTPITMRDQARALPPPSFTIESVEPGFGSVEAVVTGTWEAPEWREGSSISRDDDGLPVLVTTKDAPFVLAIPGAAREGPVPVTMYQHGNPGSAENEVPNQAGRYLAAAGHAVIGFTDNANRELGQSTIAQQAATLGPLLGEGVLPEFDAQTTGEQLAFLR
;
A
#
# COMPACT_ATOMS: atom_id res chain seq x y z
N ILE A 1 4.49 17.56 -17.10
CA ILE A 1 3.50 16.47 -16.87
C ILE A 1 3.98 15.17 -17.53
N GLU A 2 4.42 15.16 -18.80
CA GLU A 2 4.90 13.94 -19.48
C GLU A 2 6.13 13.33 -18.80
N LEU A 3 7.07 14.14 -18.31
CA LEU A 3 8.25 13.66 -17.58
C LEU A 3 7.84 12.97 -16.26
N ILE A 4 6.93 13.58 -15.50
CA ILE A 4 6.41 13.03 -14.26
C ILE A 4 5.68 11.71 -14.52
N LEU A 5 4.80 11.67 -15.52
CA LEU A 5 4.09 10.45 -15.90
C LEU A 5 5.03 9.36 -16.41
N GLY A 6 6.10 9.73 -17.14
CA GLY A 6 7.13 8.80 -17.57
C GLY A 6 7.86 8.13 -16.42
N ASN A 7 8.24 8.89 -15.39
CA ASN A 7 8.94 8.37 -14.23
C ASN A 7 8.03 7.53 -13.32
N ILE A 8 6.76 7.94 -13.12
CA ILE A 8 5.76 7.13 -12.43
C ILE A 8 5.56 5.81 -13.16
N LYS A 9 5.42 5.83 -14.48
CA LYS A 9 5.28 4.61 -15.29
C LYS A 9 6.49 3.70 -15.17
N THR A 10 7.70 4.25 -15.18
CA THR A 10 8.94 3.49 -15.00
C THR A 10 8.98 2.87 -13.59
N ALA A 11 8.69 3.65 -12.55
CA ALA A 11 8.67 3.17 -11.16
C ALA A 11 7.61 2.06 -10.96
N ILE A 12 6.39 2.23 -11.50
CA ILE A 12 5.36 1.19 -11.47
C ILE A 12 5.81 -0.06 -12.24
N GLY A 13 6.52 0.11 -13.34
CA GLY A 13 7.06 -0.99 -14.16
C GLY A 13 8.11 -1.84 -13.44
N THR A 14 8.71 -1.36 -12.36
CA THR A 14 9.65 -2.14 -11.53
C THR A 14 8.96 -2.97 -10.44
N VAL A 15 7.66 -2.75 -10.22
CA VAL A 15 6.90 -3.45 -9.17
C VAL A 15 6.52 -4.84 -9.68
N ASP A 16 6.85 -5.88 -8.92
CA ASP A 16 6.64 -7.28 -9.29
C ASP A 16 5.23 -7.82 -8.99
N GLY A 17 4.33 -6.98 -8.48
CA GLY A 17 2.95 -7.35 -8.20
C GLY A 17 2.15 -6.26 -7.49
N PHE A 18 0.92 -6.60 -7.15
CA PHE A 18 -0.04 -5.69 -6.49
C PHE A 18 0.05 -5.76 -4.97
N SER A 19 -0.58 -4.82 -4.28
CA SER A 19 -0.65 -4.80 -2.81
C SER A 19 -1.38 -6.05 -2.27
N PRO A 20 -0.90 -6.65 -1.17
CA PRO A 20 -1.59 -7.78 -0.53
C PRO A 20 -2.91 -7.37 0.15
N LEU A 21 -3.15 -6.08 0.36
CA LEU A 21 -4.34 -5.51 1.02
C LEU A 21 -5.07 -4.49 0.14
N GLY A 22 -4.55 -4.20 -1.05
CA GLY A 22 -5.14 -3.22 -1.95
C GLY A 22 -6.48 -3.69 -2.52
N PRO A 23 -7.38 -2.75 -2.86
CA PRO A 23 -8.60 -3.09 -3.55
C PRO A 23 -8.33 -3.60 -4.97
N LEU A 24 -9.14 -4.55 -5.40
CA LEU A 24 -9.22 -4.99 -6.77
C LEU A 24 -10.38 -4.27 -7.44
N VAL A 25 -10.13 -3.65 -8.59
CA VAL A 25 -11.15 -2.90 -9.32
C VAL A 25 -11.38 -3.57 -10.67
N VAL A 26 -12.65 -3.88 -10.95
CA VAL A 26 -13.07 -4.45 -12.22
C VAL A 26 -14.13 -3.57 -12.84
N GLU A 27 -13.84 -3.03 -14.02
CA GLU A 27 -14.82 -2.26 -14.77
C GLU A 27 -15.83 -3.20 -15.43
N LEU A 28 -17.10 -2.80 -15.38
CA LEU A 28 -18.21 -3.53 -15.93
C LEU A 28 -18.92 -2.70 -17.02
N PRO A 29 -19.49 -3.35 -18.04
CA PRO A 29 -20.22 -2.65 -19.10
C PRO A 29 -21.57 -2.09 -18.65
N ALA A 30 -22.09 -2.54 -17.50
CA ALA A 30 -23.37 -2.11 -16.93
C ALA A 30 -23.32 -2.19 -15.41
N ALA A 31 -24.26 -1.51 -14.74
CA ALA A 31 -24.41 -1.61 -13.30
C ALA A 31 -24.79 -3.05 -12.91
N PRO A 32 -24.12 -3.68 -11.95
CA PRO A 32 -24.55 -4.97 -11.45
C PRO A 32 -25.82 -4.83 -10.61
N ASP A 33 -26.58 -5.90 -10.53
CA ASP A 33 -27.65 -6.05 -9.56
C ASP A 33 -27.04 -6.49 -8.22
N ASP A 34 -27.11 -5.63 -7.22
CA ASP A 34 -26.50 -5.85 -5.90
C ASP A 34 -27.03 -7.13 -5.20
N GLU A 35 -28.27 -7.58 -5.52
CA GLU A 35 -28.83 -8.81 -4.97
C GLU A 35 -28.23 -10.06 -5.63
N SER A 36 -27.63 -9.91 -6.82
CA SER A 36 -27.04 -11.03 -7.57
C SER A 36 -25.56 -11.27 -7.26
N ILE A 37 -24.91 -10.39 -6.47
CA ILE A 37 -23.47 -10.46 -6.21
C ILE A 37 -23.18 -10.56 -4.70
N PRO A 38 -22.09 -11.24 -4.28
CA PRO A 38 -21.74 -11.38 -2.88
C PRO A 38 -21.14 -10.09 -2.35
N MET A 39 -21.84 -9.36 -1.48
CA MET A 39 -21.38 -8.11 -0.90
C MET A 39 -20.54 -8.30 0.36
N LYS A 40 -20.66 -9.43 1.04
CA LYS A 40 -20.02 -9.72 2.33
C LYS A 40 -19.05 -10.90 2.24
N PRO A 41 -18.04 -10.95 3.12
CA PRO A 41 -17.06 -12.03 3.13
C PRO A 41 -17.67 -13.44 3.21
N ALA A 42 -18.70 -13.64 4.01
CA ALA A 42 -19.36 -14.95 4.12
C ALA A 42 -20.06 -15.35 2.80
N GLU A 43 -20.70 -14.40 2.14
CA GLU A 43 -21.40 -14.61 0.87
C GLU A 43 -20.39 -14.92 -0.27
N SER A 44 -19.17 -14.34 -0.22
CA SER A 44 -18.14 -14.59 -1.24
C SER A 44 -17.56 -16.00 -1.17
N LEU A 45 -17.72 -16.68 -0.04
CA LEU A 45 -17.29 -18.08 0.17
C LEU A 45 -18.37 -19.10 -0.21
N GLU A 46 -19.59 -18.66 -0.47
CA GLU A 46 -20.65 -19.60 -0.86
C GLU A 46 -20.32 -20.30 -2.19
N PRO A 47 -20.63 -21.59 -2.32
CA PRO A 47 -20.26 -22.38 -3.49
C PRO A 47 -20.77 -21.80 -4.83
N LEU A 48 -21.93 -21.14 -4.77
CA LEU A 48 -22.57 -20.56 -5.95
C LEU A 48 -22.40 -19.03 -6.06
N ALA A 49 -21.52 -18.43 -5.25
CA ALA A 49 -21.25 -17.00 -5.35
C ALA A 49 -20.86 -16.61 -6.79
N THR A 50 -21.49 -15.55 -7.28
CA THR A 50 -21.38 -15.12 -8.68
C THR A 50 -20.09 -14.37 -8.99
N VAL A 51 -19.42 -13.85 -7.96
CA VAL A 51 -18.08 -13.30 -8.02
C VAL A 51 -17.20 -14.11 -7.09
N GLY A 52 -15.99 -14.46 -7.50
CA GLY A 52 -15.06 -15.26 -6.73
C GLY A 52 -13.63 -14.75 -6.86
N LEU A 53 -12.91 -14.72 -5.76
CA LEU A 53 -11.45 -14.53 -5.71
C LEU A 53 -10.83 -15.87 -5.34
N TYR A 54 -9.88 -16.36 -6.14
CA TYR A 54 -9.27 -17.68 -5.96
C TYR A 54 -7.76 -17.58 -5.84
N ASP A 55 -7.16 -18.38 -4.97
CA ASP A 55 -5.72 -18.64 -5.00
C ASP A 55 -5.40 -19.59 -6.16
N VAL A 56 -4.63 -19.09 -7.13
CA VAL A 56 -4.23 -19.88 -8.31
C VAL A 56 -2.73 -20.18 -8.32
N SER A 57 -2.10 -20.04 -7.17
CA SER A 57 -0.67 -20.37 -6.99
C SER A 57 -0.49 -21.88 -6.92
N SER A 58 0.04 -22.52 -7.94
CA SER A 58 0.15 -23.99 -8.06
C SER A 58 0.88 -24.70 -6.91
N ARG A 59 1.62 -23.97 -6.08
CA ARG A 59 2.35 -24.50 -4.91
C ARG A 59 1.73 -24.08 -3.58
N SER A 60 0.62 -23.36 -3.61
CA SER A 60 -0.07 -22.93 -2.40
C SER A 60 -0.83 -24.10 -1.77
N PRO A 61 -0.85 -24.22 -0.43
CA PRO A 61 -1.74 -25.17 0.24
C PRO A 61 -3.23 -24.83 0.06
N SER A 62 -3.55 -23.60 -0.33
CA SER A 62 -4.90 -23.11 -0.65
C SER A 62 -5.15 -22.98 -2.16
N TYR A 63 -4.39 -23.71 -3.00
CA TYR A 63 -4.62 -23.74 -4.44
C TYR A 63 -6.06 -24.12 -4.75
N ALA A 64 -6.70 -23.35 -5.62
CA ALA A 64 -8.10 -23.44 -6.03
C ALA A 64 -9.14 -23.08 -4.95
N ASP A 65 -8.71 -22.71 -3.74
CA ASP A 65 -9.63 -22.25 -2.68
C ASP A 65 -10.08 -20.82 -2.94
N ARG A 66 -11.30 -20.52 -2.47
CA ARG A 66 -11.85 -19.16 -2.47
C ARG A 66 -11.23 -18.32 -1.35
N VAL A 67 -10.93 -17.08 -1.67
CA VAL A 67 -10.48 -16.06 -0.71
C VAL A 67 -11.67 -15.18 -0.34
N PRO A 68 -11.97 -14.96 0.97
CA PRO A 68 -13.06 -14.09 1.38
C PRO A 68 -12.74 -12.63 1.06
N PHE A 69 -13.77 -11.89 0.61
CA PHE A 69 -13.67 -10.47 0.32
C PHE A 69 -14.97 -9.72 0.66
N GLU A 70 -14.85 -8.43 0.87
CA GLU A 70 -15.95 -7.48 0.89
C GLU A 70 -16.02 -6.78 -0.47
N LEU A 71 -17.22 -6.60 -1.01
CA LEU A 71 -17.43 -6.04 -2.34
C LEU A 71 -18.32 -4.81 -2.28
N TYR A 72 -17.97 -3.81 -3.07
CA TYR A 72 -18.74 -2.59 -3.27
C TYR A 72 -18.96 -2.36 -4.76
N THR A 73 -20.13 -1.87 -5.11
CA THR A 73 -20.43 -1.39 -6.46
C THR A 73 -20.16 0.11 -6.55
N ARG A 74 -19.66 0.57 -7.68
CA ARG A 74 -19.45 1.98 -7.96
C ARG A 74 -19.98 2.32 -9.34
N SER A 75 -20.71 3.42 -9.41
CA SER A 75 -21.13 4.04 -10.67
C SER A 75 -20.64 5.47 -10.67
N MET A 76 -19.80 5.82 -11.62
CA MET A 76 -19.19 7.14 -11.72
C MET A 76 -19.50 7.74 -13.10
N ALA A 77 -19.89 9.01 -13.10
CA ALA A 77 -19.97 9.77 -14.35
C ALA A 77 -18.55 9.91 -14.95
N SER A 78 -18.37 9.53 -16.18
CA SER A 78 -17.12 9.78 -16.87
C SER A 78 -16.94 11.28 -17.15
N ILE A 79 -15.73 11.77 -16.93
CA ILE A 79 -15.36 13.16 -17.30
C ILE A 79 -15.19 13.28 -18.83
N ARG A 80 -14.99 12.15 -19.54
CA ARG A 80 -14.64 12.12 -20.96
C ARG A 80 -15.78 11.73 -21.88
N ASP A 81 -16.73 10.99 -21.37
CA ASP A 81 -17.92 10.57 -22.10
C ASP A 81 -19.18 10.64 -21.22
N SER A 82 -20.35 10.63 -21.84
CA SER A 82 -21.64 10.75 -21.15
C SER A 82 -22.14 9.44 -20.54
N ASN A 83 -21.38 8.33 -20.72
CA ASN A 83 -21.79 7.03 -20.19
C ASN A 83 -21.21 6.84 -18.78
N PRO A 84 -22.02 6.43 -17.81
CA PRO A 84 -21.50 6.08 -16.50
C PRO A 84 -20.59 4.86 -16.63
N GLN A 85 -19.45 4.92 -15.94
CA GLN A 85 -18.57 3.76 -15.74
C GLN A 85 -19.02 3.02 -14.49
N HIS A 86 -19.15 1.73 -14.59
CA HIS A 86 -19.53 0.85 -13.49
C HIS A 86 -18.35 -0.02 -13.11
N ALA A 87 -18.16 -0.25 -11.81
CA ALA A 87 -17.07 -1.08 -11.33
C ALA A 87 -17.49 -1.88 -10.10
N LEU A 88 -16.89 -3.05 -9.96
CA LEU A 88 -16.78 -3.79 -8.70
C LEU A 88 -15.48 -3.39 -8.03
N VAL A 89 -15.54 -3.10 -6.74
CA VAL A 89 -14.37 -2.82 -5.90
C VAL A 89 -14.35 -3.85 -4.78
N LEU A 90 -13.39 -4.76 -4.83
CA LEU A 90 -13.24 -5.85 -3.88
C LEU A 90 -12.10 -5.55 -2.91
N PHE A 91 -12.34 -5.77 -1.63
CA PHE A 91 -11.34 -5.73 -0.58
C PHE A 91 -11.14 -7.13 -0.01
N PRO A 92 -9.98 -7.78 -0.23
CA PRO A 92 -9.69 -9.06 0.41
C PRO A 92 -9.82 -8.91 1.93
N SER A 93 -10.54 -9.83 2.58
CA SER A 93 -10.76 -9.81 4.04
C SER A 93 -9.58 -10.35 4.83
N ILE A 94 -8.64 -10.96 4.15
CA ILE A 94 -7.35 -11.42 4.68
C ILE A 94 -6.22 -10.94 3.77
N PRO A 95 -5.02 -10.70 4.30
CA PRO A 95 -3.88 -10.37 3.45
C PRO A 95 -3.60 -11.49 2.44
N LEU A 96 -3.46 -11.13 1.18
CA LEU A 96 -3.06 -12.06 0.13
C LEU A 96 -1.57 -12.41 0.30
N THR A 97 -1.21 -13.65 0.01
CA THR A 97 0.16 -14.14 0.20
C THR A 97 1.14 -13.42 -0.72
N PRO A 98 2.20 -12.79 -0.20
CA PRO A 98 3.23 -12.17 -1.02
C PRO A 98 3.84 -13.14 -2.03
N GLY A 99 3.97 -12.71 -3.28
CA GLY A 99 4.42 -13.55 -4.40
C GLY A 99 3.35 -14.52 -4.92
N GLY A 100 2.20 -14.61 -4.24
CA GLY A 100 1.09 -15.45 -4.66
C GLY A 100 0.39 -14.94 -5.90
N GLN A 101 -0.29 -15.85 -6.59
CA GLN A 101 -1.07 -15.57 -7.78
C GLN A 101 -2.53 -15.81 -7.50
N TYR A 102 -3.37 -14.88 -7.94
CA TYR A 102 -4.80 -14.91 -7.69
C TYR A 102 -5.58 -14.66 -8.96
N ALA A 103 -6.79 -15.20 -9.02
CA ALA A 103 -7.74 -14.91 -10.09
C ALA A 103 -9.04 -14.34 -9.51
N LEU A 104 -9.52 -13.29 -10.14
CA LEU A 104 -10.87 -12.78 -9.92
C LEU A 104 -11.75 -13.25 -11.06
N VAL A 105 -12.88 -13.83 -10.71
CA VAL A 105 -13.87 -14.37 -11.66
C VAL A 105 -15.21 -13.72 -11.42
N VAL A 106 -15.86 -13.25 -12.48
CA VAL A 106 -17.29 -12.91 -12.51
C VAL A 106 -17.98 -13.97 -13.36
N THR A 107 -18.95 -14.65 -12.78
CA THR A 107 -19.69 -15.68 -13.52
C THR A 107 -20.86 -15.08 -14.31
N ARG A 108 -21.35 -15.79 -15.31
CA ARG A 108 -22.55 -15.42 -16.08
C ARG A 108 -23.84 -15.43 -15.24
N ARG A 109 -23.78 -15.91 -14.00
CA ARG A 109 -24.90 -15.85 -13.05
C ARG A 109 -25.04 -14.49 -12.37
N ALA A 110 -23.99 -13.65 -12.39
CA ALA A 110 -24.10 -12.27 -11.97
C ALA A 110 -24.98 -11.50 -12.96
N LEU A 111 -25.85 -10.64 -12.45
CA LEU A 111 -26.83 -9.93 -13.26
C LEU A 111 -26.42 -8.46 -13.48
N ALA A 112 -26.66 -7.98 -14.69
CA ALA A 112 -26.52 -6.58 -15.10
C ALA A 112 -27.88 -5.86 -15.03
N GLY A 113 -28.57 -5.95 -13.90
CA GLY A 113 -29.95 -5.53 -13.71
C GLY A 113 -30.93 -6.71 -13.78
N PRO A 114 -32.24 -6.47 -13.65
CA PRO A 114 -33.23 -7.53 -13.53
C PRO A 114 -33.15 -8.54 -14.71
N ASP A 115 -32.90 -9.80 -14.37
CA ASP A 115 -32.89 -10.93 -15.30
C ASP A 115 -31.93 -10.83 -16.52
N GLN A 116 -30.87 -10.00 -16.42
CA GLN A 116 -29.87 -9.84 -17.46
C GLN A 116 -28.49 -10.37 -17.02
N PRO A 117 -28.14 -11.64 -17.31
CA PRO A 117 -26.84 -12.19 -17.01
C PRO A 117 -25.69 -11.38 -17.66
N PHE A 118 -24.59 -11.22 -16.95
CA PHE A 118 -23.38 -10.70 -17.57
C PHE A 118 -22.89 -11.66 -18.65
N ALA A 119 -22.72 -11.12 -19.85
CA ALA A 119 -22.12 -11.86 -20.96
C ALA A 119 -20.63 -11.50 -21.07
N PRO A 120 -19.75 -12.46 -21.41
CA PRO A 120 -18.37 -12.15 -21.74
C PRO A 120 -18.31 -11.21 -22.94
N SER A 121 -17.36 -10.27 -22.93
CA SER A 121 -17.06 -9.45 -24.11
C SER A 121 -16.63 -10.33 -25.29
N ASP A 122 -16.66 -9.78 -26.51
CA ASP A 122 -16.20 -10.55 -27.67
C ASP A 122 -14.73 -10.95 -27.58
N PHE A 123 -13.92 -10.10 -26.94
CA PHE A 123 -12.52 -10.44 -26.62
C PHE A 123 -12.46 -11.63 -25.65
N MET A 124 -13.22 -11.59 -24.54
CA MET A 124 -13.21 -12.66 -23.56
C MET A 124 -13.79 -13.96 -24.14
N LYS A 125 -14.82 -13.89 -25.02
CA LYS A 125 -15.32 -15.08 -25.77
C LYS A 125 -14.21 -15.70 -26.62
N ALA A 126 -13.40 -14.88 -27.30
CA ALA A 126 -12.28 -15.37 -28.09
C ALA A 126 -11.20 -16.01 -27.20
N VAL A 127 -10.91 -15.43 -26.04
CA VAL A 127 -9.94 -15.97 -25.08
C VAL A 127 -10.38 -17.30 -24.49
N LEU A 128 -11.66 -17.43 -24.10
CA LEU A 128 -12.24 -18.65 -23.51
C LEU A 128 -12.56 -19.72 -24.55
N GLY A 129 -12.73 -19.34 -25.83
CA GLY A 129 -13.04 -20.25 -26.90
C GLY A 129 -11.87 -21.09 -27.39
N ALA A 130 -12.14 -22.03 -28.30
CA ALA A 130 -11.08 -22.81 -28.92
C ALA A 130 -10.16 -21.93 -29.76
N ALA A 131 -8.86 -22.24 -29.74
CA ALA A 131 -7.85 -21.50 -30.50
C ALA A 131 -8.12 -21.62 -32.02
N ALA A 132 -8.12 -20.48 -32.72
CA ALA A 132 -8.25 -20.41 -34.16
C ALA A 132 -6.89 -20.19 -34.84
N SER A 133 -6.72 -20.68 -36.06
CA SER A 133 -5.44 -20.58 -36.78
C SER A 133 -5.05 -19.15 -37.17
N ASP A 134 -6.00 -18.21 -37.19
CA ASP A 134 -5.86 -16.81 -37.57
C ASP A 134 -6.18 -15.85 -36.41
N GLU A 135 -6.06 -16.36 -35.19
CA GLU A 135 -6.37 -15.63 -33.97
C GLU A 135 -5.42 -14.42 -33.77
N PRO A 136 -5.92 -13.26 -33.32
CA PRO A 136 -5.07 -12.13 -32.96
C PRO A 136 -4.05 -12.50 -31.86
N ALA A 137 -2.79 -12.08 -32.01
CA ALA A 137 -1.72 -12.37 -31.07
C ALA A 137 -2.03 -11.98 -29.61
N LEU A 138 -2.82 -10.92 -29.41
CA LEU A 138 -3.25 -10.50 -28.08
C LEU A 138 -4.20 -11.53 -27.43
N VAL A 139 -5.06 -12.17 -28.19
CA VAL A 139 -5.98 -13.21 -27.69
C VAL A 139 -5.18 -14.43 -27.25
N THR A 140 -4.26 -14.90 -28.11
CA THR A 140 -3.34 -16.01 -27.79
C THR A 140 -2.53 -15.73 -26.52
N ALA A 141 -1.87 -14.58 -26.45
CA ALA A 141 -1.06 -14.20 -25.28
C ALA A 141 -1.91 -14.11 -24.00
N THR A 142 -3.14 -13.57 -24.10
CA THR A 142 -4.04 -13.49 -22.95
C THR A 142 -4.50 -14.87 -22.50
N ARG A 143 -4.81 -15.77 -23.42
CA ARG A 143 -5.17 -17.16 -23.11
C ARG A 143 -4.04 -17.86 -22.36
N GLU A 144 -2.79 -17.75 -22.83
CA GLU A 144 -1.61 -18.32 -22.16
C GLU A 144 -1.44 -17.78 -20.74
N VAL A 145 -1.66 -16.47 -20.53
CA VAL A 145 -1.59 -15.85 -19.21
C VAL A 145 -2.72 -16.36 -18.30
N LEU A 146 -3.91 -16.59 -18.81
CA LEU A 146 -5.07 -17.02 -18.03
C LEU A 146 -5.19 -18.53 -17.85
N GLU A 147 -4.49 -19.34 -18.64
CA GLU A 147 -4.55 -20.81 -18.56
C GLU A 147 -4.38 -21.36 -17.13
N PRO A 148 -3.36 -20.94 -16.32
CA PRO A 148 -3.24 -21.40 -14.95
C PRO A 148 -4.41 -21.01 -14.04
N ALA A 149 -5.04 -19.87 -14.31
CA ALA A 149 -6.20 -19.42 -13.54
C ALA A 149 -7.45 -20.22 -13.91
N LEU A 150 -7.65 -20.49 -15.20
CA LEU A 150 -8.75 -21.33 -15.70
C LEU A 150 -8.63 -22.76 -15.17
N ALA A 151 -7.42 -23.32 -15.17
CA ALA A 151 -7.16 -24.64 -14.58
C ALA A 151 -7.51 -24.67 -13.09
N ALA A 152 -7.08 -23.66 -12.32
CA ALA A 152 -7.34 -23.59 -10.87
C ALA A 152 -8.84 -23.46 -10.57
N VAL A 153 -9.59 -22.65 -11.31
CA VAL A 153 -11.04 -22.53 -11.07
C VAL A 153 -11.82 -23.75 -11.54
N ALA A 154 -11.30 -24.53 -12.51
CA ALA A 154 -11.85 -25.82 -12.87
C ALA A 154 -11.59 -26.90 -11.80
N ASP A 155 -10.50 -26.79 -11.03
CA ASP A 155 -10.18 -27.64 -9.89
C ASP A 155 -10.90 -27.22 -8.60
N ALA A 156 -11.54 -26.03 -8.59
CA ALA A 156 -12.22 -25.49 -7.41
C ALA A 156 -13.47 -26.31 -7.03
N SER A 157 -13.99 -26.06 -5.84
CA SER A 157 -15.22 -26.72 -5.35
C SER A 157 -16.31 -25.69 -5.02
N PRO A 158 -17.40 -25.64 -5.82
CA PRO A 158 -17.64 -26.35 -7.08
C PRO A 158 -16.74 -25.84 -8.23
N PRO A 159 -16.47 -26.65 -9.24
CA PRO A 159 -15.69 -26.23 -10.38
C PRO A 159 -16.42 -25.18 -11.23
N LEU A 160 -15.64 -24.30 -11.86
CA LEU A 160 -16.12 -23.36 -12.86
C LEU A 160 -15.45 -23.68 -14.20
N PHE A 161 -16.25 -23.73 -15.24
CA PHE A 161 -15.80 -23.98 -16.61
C PHE A 161 -15.94 -22.73 -17.47
N ASP A 162 -15.34 -22.71 -18.63
CA ASP A 162 -15.34 -21.56 -19.55
C ASP A 162 -16.75 -21.02 -19.84
N ASP A 163 -17.73 -21.91 -19.91
CA ASP A 163 -19.14 -21.54 -20.11
C ASP A 163 -19.79 -20.85 -18.90
N ASP A 164 -19.22 -20.97 -17.70
CA ASP A 164 -19.70 -20.30 -16.50
C ASP A 164 -19.12 -18.88 -16.38
N VAL A 165 -18.03 -18.59 -17.08
CA VAL A 165 -17.24 -17.38 -16.90
C VAL A 165 -17.75 -16.24 -17.80
N ALA A 166 -18.05 -15.09 -17.19
CA ALA A 166 -18.27 -13.83 -17.91
C ALA A 166 -16.99 -13.00 -18.02
N LEU A 167 -16.18 -13.02 -16.95
CA LEU A 167 -14.88 -12.35 -16.89
C LEU A 167 -13.97 -13.11 -15.96
N ILE A 168 -12.71 -13.24 -16.35
CA ILE A 168 -11.62 -13.70 -15.50
C ILE A 168 -10.41 -12.80 -15.68
N THR A 169 -9.73 -12.50 -14.60
CA THR A 169 -8.43 -11.83 -14.61
C THR A 169 -7.50 -12.50 -13.62
N ARG A 170 -6.21 -12.54 -13.95
CA ARG A 170 -5.13 -13.08 -13.09
C ARG A 170 -4.17 -11.98 -12.72
N PHE A 171 -3.71 -11.98 -11.49
CA PHE A 171 -2.73 -11.02 -11.00
C PHE A 171 -1.79 -11.67 -9.99
N THR A 172 -0.63 -11.04 -9.78
CA THR A 172 0.39 -11.48 -8.83
C THR A 172 0.46 -10.48 -7.69
N ILE A 173 0.63 -10.96 -6.46
CA ILE A 173 0.88 -10.13 -5.29
C ILE A 173 2.38 -9.85 -5.20
N ARG A 174 2.70 -8.60 -4.88
CA ARG A 174 4.08 -8.15 -4.71
C ARG A 174 4.85 -9.05 -3.76
N SER A 175 6.07 -9.42 -4.13
CA SER A 175 6.91 -10.29 -3.32
C SER A 175 7.37 -9.61 -2.02
N MET A 176 7.62 -10.40 -0.97
CA MET A 176 8.24 -9.88 0.26
C MET A 176 9.66 -9.35 -0.01
N GLU A 177 10.36 -9.95 -0.94
CA GLU A 177 11.69 -9.53 -1.36
C GLU A 177 11.66 -8.05 -1.80
N GLN A 178 10.80 -7.70 -2.72
CA GLN A 178 10.70 -6.34 -3.22
C GLN A 178 10.05 -5.38 -2.22
N PHE A 179 9.08 -5.87 -1.46
CA PHE A 179 8.29 -5.05 -0.55
C PHE A 179 9.06 -4.68 0.73
N ALA A 180 9.75 -5.65 1.34
CA ALA A 180 10.27 -5.50 2.69
C ALA A 180 11.81 -5.52 2.77
N ARG A 181 12.52 -5.86 1.69
CA ARG A 181 13.97 -6.03 1.71
C ARG A 181 14.70 -4.77 2.16
N THR A 182 14.39 -3.62 1.57
CA THR A 182 15.00 -2.34 1.94
C THR A 182 14.75 -1.98 3.41
N PRO A 183 13.51 -1.86 3.91
CA PRO A 183 13.27 -1.48 5.30
C PRO A 183 13.77 -2.52 6.31
N ILE A 184 13.75 -3.81 5.99
CA ILE A 184 14.31 -4.85 6.87
C ILE A 184 15.84 -4.69 6.98
N THR A 185 16.53 -4.47 5.87
CA THR A 185 17.98 -4.26 5.88
C THR A 185 18.36 -3.01 6.70
N MET A 186 17.65 -1.90 6.49
CA MET A 186 17.87 -0.67 7.26
C MET A 186 17.60 -0.89 8.75
N ARG A 187 16.53 -1.58 9.11
CA ARG A 187 16.21 -1.96 10.50
C ARG A 187 17.35 -2.77 11.13
N ASP A 188 17.86 -3.75 10.42
CA ASP A 188 18.89 -4.66 10.97
C ASP A 188 20.23 -3.94 11.09
N GLN A 189 20.58 -3.07 10.15
CA GLN A 189 21.74 -2.18 10.27
C GLN A 189 21.58 -1.20 11.44
N ALA A 190 20.42 -0.54 11.57
CA ALA A 190 20.12 0.32 12.70
C ALA A 190 20.27 -0.43 14.03
N ARG A 191 19.73 -1.65 14.13
CA ARG A 191 19.83 -2.49 15.34
C ARG A 191 21.27 -2.90 15.69
N ALA A 192 22.15 -2.94 14.73
CA ALA A 192 23.57 -3.25 14.94
C ALA A 192 24.37 -2.05 15.48
N LEU A 193 23.84 -0.82 15.35
CA LEU A 193 24.47 0.37 15.93
C LEU A 193 24.38 0.38 17.47
N PRO A 194 25.27 1.07 18.18
CA PRO A 194 25.07 1.38 19.59
C PRO A 194 23.81 2.23 19.77
N PRO A 195 23.22 2.30 20.98
CA PRO A 195 22.13 3.24 21.25
C PRO A 195 22.50 4.64 20.78
N PRO A 196 21.60 5.37 20.10
CA PRO A 196 21.91 6.68 19.56
C PRO A 196 22.24 7.67 20.70
N SER A 197 23.24 8.51 20.48
CA SER A 197 23.47 9.65 21.35
C SER A 197 22.42 10.73 21.13
N PHE A 198 22.13 11.51 22.15
CA PHE A 198 21.24 12.67 22.05
C PHE A 198 21.73 13.84 22.89
N THR A 199 21.36 15.04 22.48
CA THR A 199 21.66 16.28 23.18
C THR A 199 20.36 17.00 23.50
N ILE A 200 20.14 17.36 24.74
CA ILE A 200 19.04 18.24 25.16
C ILE A 200 19.47 19.70 24.94
N GLU A 201 18.70 20.42 24.16
CA GLU A 201 18.93 21.82 23.83
C GLU A 201 18.09 22.75 24.71
N SER A 202 16.84 22.40 24.97
CA SER A 202 15.98 23.17 25.87
C SER A 202 15.01 22.30 26.66
N VAL A 203 14.57 22.85 27.79
CA VAL A 203 13.44 22.34 28.59
C VAL A 203 12.58 23.53 28.92
N GLU A 204 11.39 23.58 28.31
CA GLU A 204 10.45 24.68 28.44
C GLU A 204 9.21 24.22 29.22
N PRO A 205 8.55 25.10 29.98
CA PRO A 205 7.24 24.80 30.56
C PRO A 205 6.21 24.44 29.47
N GLY A 206 5.48 23.36 29.67
CA GLY A 206 4.40 22.98 28.78
C GLY A 206 3.11 23.76 29.02
N PHE A 207 2.03 23.36 28.34
CA PHE A 207 0.71 23.95 28.47
C PHE A 207 -0.37 22.88 28.69
N GLY A 208 -1.31 23.16 29.59
CA GLY A 208 -2.44 22.26 29.89
C GLY A 208 -1.96 20.98 30.59
N SER A 209 -2.17 19.83 29.97
CA SER A 209 -1.73 18.52 30.50
C SER A 209 -0.25 18.21 30.27
N VAL A 210 0.42 18.95 29.41
CA VAL A 210 1.87 18.88 29.20
C VAL A 210 2.57 19.72 30.26
N GLU A 211 3.39 19.08 31.09
CA GLU A 211 4.17 19.73 32.15
C GLU A 211 5.41 20.43 31.61
N ALA A 212 6.12 19.75 30.72
CA ALA A 212 7.33 20.28 30.11
C ALA A 212 7.46 19.79 28.65
N VAL A 213 8.09 20.63 27.84
CA VAL A 213 8.50 20.31 26.47
C VAL A 213 10.04 20.31 26.44
N VAL A 214 10.59 19.18 26.04
CA VAL A 214 12.05 19.02 25.87
C VAL A 214 12.32 19.01 24.37
N THR A 215 13.27 19.81 23.92
CA THR A 215 13.80 19.78 22.56
C THR A 215 15.26 19.39 22.55
N GLY A 216 15.72 18.81 21.47
CA GLY A 216 17.09 18.40 21.30
C GLY A 216 17.35 17.78 19.96
N THR A 217 18.53 17.21 19.83
CA THR A 217 18.96 16.44 18.66
C THR A 217 19.33 15.01 19.06
N TRP A 218 19.16 14.08 18.15
CA TRP A 218 19.60 12.69 18.28
C TRP A 218 20.40 12.27 17.05
N GLU A 219 21.30 11.34 17.22
CA GLU A 219 22.18 10.84 16.18
C GLU A 219 21.42 9.84 15.30
N ALA A 220 20.80 10.35 14.21
CA ALA A 220 20.01 9.57 13.27
C ALA A 220 20.91 8.91 12.21
N PRO A 221 20.67 7.65 11.84
CA PRO A 221 21.39 7.00 10.74
C PRO A 221 21.03 7.62 9.40
N GLU A 222 22.02 7.75 8.53
CA GLU A 222 21.86 8.26 7.17
C GLU A 222 22.31 7.21 6.15
N TRP A 223 21.40 6.78 5.31
CA TRP A 223 21.67 5.83 4.23
C TRP A 223 21.84 6.47 2.85
N ARG A 224 21.63 7.79 2.76
CA ARG A 224 21.73 8.50 1.50
C ARG A 224 23.12 9.07 1.26
N GLU A 225 23.50 9.05 -0.01
CA GLU A 225 24.58 9.84 -0.55
C GLU A 225 23.98 10.86 -1.53
N GLY A 226 23.94 12.12 -1.13
CA GLY A 226 23.13 13.14 -1.80
C GLY A 226 21.63 12.88 -1.60
N SER A 227 20.87 12.73 -2.66
CA SER A 227 19.42 12.50 -2.65
C SER A 227 19.00 11.02 -2.76
N SER A 228 19.96 10.12 -3.02
CA SER A 228 19.70 8.70 -3.27
C SER A 228 20.22 7.80 -2.16
N ILE A 229 19.49 6.71 -1.85
CA ILE A 229 19.97 5.65 -0.96
C ILE A 229 21.22 5.00 -1.56
N SER A 230 22.32 4.98 -0.80
CA SER A 230 23.52 4.22 -1.15
C SER A 230 23.22 2.72 -1.09
N ARG A 231 23.64 1.97 -2.10
CA ARG A 231 23.35 0.54 -2.23
C ARG A 231 24.62 -0.23 -2.57
N ASP A 232 24.70 -1.45 -2.05
CA ASP A 232 25.73 -2.41 -2.44
C ASP A 232 25.43 -3.07 -3.82
N ASP A 233 26.30 -4.00 -4.22
CA ASP A 233 26.19 -4.73 -5.48
C ASP A 233 24.93 -5.60 -5.57
N ASP A 234 24.34 -5.97 -4.43
CA ASP A 234 23.08 -6.71 -4.34
C ASP A 234 21.85 -5.78 -4.30
N GLY A 235 22.06 -4.47 -4.39
CA GLY A 235 21.02 -3.43 -4.33
C GLY A 235 20.47 -3.19 -2.92
N LEU A 236 21.15 -3.65 -1.87
CA LEU A 236 20.75 -3.43 -0.47
C LEU A 236 21.22 -2.07 0.03
N PRO A 237 20.44 -1.39 0.88
CA PRO A 237 20.86 -0.14 1.52
C PRO A 237 22.15 -0.33 2.30
N VAL A 238 23.04 0.64 2.18
CA VAL A 238 24.30 0.72 2.95
C VAL A 238 24.25 1.95 3.85
N LEU A 239 24.49 1.77 5.14
CA LEU A 239 24.61 2.90 6.07
C LEU A 239 25.84 3.72 5.71
N VAL A 240 25.65 5.00 5.39
CA VAL A 240 26.73 5.91 4.97
C VAL A 240 27.36 6.62 6.18
N THR A 241 26.52 7.17 7.04
CA THR A 241 26.94 7.96 8.20
C THR A 241 25.79 8.10 9.20
N THR A 242 25.99 8.94 10.21
CA THR A 242 24.94 9.45 11.09
C THR A 242 24.88 10.98 10.99
N LYS A 243 23.74 11.56 11.32
CA LYS A 243 23.54 13.02 11.38
C LYS A 243 22.61 13.40 12.51
N ASP A 244 22.76 14.61 13.01
CA ASP A 244 21.86 15.14 14.04
C ASP A 244 20.47 15.41 13.45
N ALA A 245 19.45 14.84 14.08
CA ALA A 245 18.04 15.06 13.75
C ALA A 245 17.32 15.65 14.97
N PRO A 246 16.49 16.69 14.80
CA PRO A 246 15.77 17.30 15.91
C PRO A 246 14.68 16.36 16.44
N PHE A 247 14.49 16.33 17.76
CA PHE A 247 13.37 15.66 18.40
C PHE A 247 12.65 16.58 19.38
N VAL A 248 11.42 16.24 19.69
CA VAL A 248 10.59 16.90 20.70
C VAL A 248 9.97 15.85 21.60
N LEU A 249 10.01 16.09 22.92
CA LEU A 249 9.38 15.25 23.94
C LEU A 249 8.43 16.10 24.79
N ALA A 250 7.15 15.76 24.79
CA ALA A 250 6.16 16.34 25.70
C ALA A 250 6.02 15.43 26.93
N ILE A 251 6.27 15.99 28.10
CA ILE A 251 6.25 15.28 29.39
C ILE A 251 4.93 15.59 30.10
N PRO A 252 4.12 14.58 30.52
CA PRO A 252 2.89 14.81 31.29
C PRO A 252 3.18 15.13 32.75
N GLY A 253 2.24 15.80 33.43
CA GLY A 253 2.32 16.05 34.86
C GLY A 253 2.46 14.77 35.71
N ALA A 254 1.90 13.65 35.26
CA ALA A 254 2.01 12.34 35.91
C ALA A 254 3.47 11.85 36.05
N ALA A 255 4.40 12.34 35.22
CA ALA A 255 5.82 11.99 35.31
C ALA A 255 6.51 12.49 36.63
N ARG A 256 5.87 13.41 37.36
CA ARG A 256 6.32 13.81 38.68
C ARG A 256 6.17 12.72 39.75
N GLU A 257 5.23 11.82 39.53
CA GLU A 257 4.89 10.76 40.49
C GLU A 257 5.66 9.46 40.22
N GLY A 258 6.25 9.32 39.04
CA GLY A 258 6.99 8.12 38.64
C GLY A 258 7.14 7.94 37.13
N PRO A 259 7.65 6.80 36.70
CA PRO A 259 7.77 6.46 35.30
C PRO A 259 6.41 6.44 34.60
N VAL A 260 6.33 6.97 33.39
CA VAL A 260 5.16 7.01 32.54
C VAL A 260 5.40 6.28 31.20
N PRO A 261 4.38 5.73 30.57
CA PRO A 261 4.54 5.18 29.22
C PRO A 261 4.91 6.27 28.23
N VAL A 262 5.72 5.91 27.23
CA VAL A 262 6.13 6.80 26.14
C VAL A 262 5.44 6.37 24.86
N THR A 263 4.82 7.32 24.18
CA THR A 263 4.20 7.12 22.85
C THR A 263 5.02 7.86 21.82
N MET A 264 5.50 7.15 20.80
CA MET A 264 6.09 7.79 19.63
C MET A 264 4.99 8.35 18.73
N TYR A 265 5.15 9.59 18.32
CA TYR A 265 4.26 10.27 17.39
C TYR A 265 4.99 10.62 16.10
N GLN A 266 4.42 10.18 14.99
CA GLN A 266 4.87 10.57 13.65
C GLN A 266 3.89 11.59 13.09
N HIS A 267 4.41 12.77 12.75
CA HIS A 267 3.61 13.81 12.11
C HIS A 267 3.26 13.47 10.65
N GLY A 268 2.25 14.14 10.12
CA GLY A 268 1.88 14.06 8.70
C GLY A 268 2.67 15.05 7.83
N ASN A 269 2.40 15.06 6.54
CA ASN A 269 2.98 16.02 5.60
C ASN A 269 1.90 17.07 5.18
N PRO A 270 2.16 18.38 5.26
CA PRO A 270 3.35 19.07 5.77
C PRO A 270 3.24 19.28 7.29
N GLY A 271 3.99 18.56 8.08
CA GLY A 271 3.98 18.67 9.52
C GLY A 271 5.37 18.74 10.12
N SER A 272 5.44 18.91 11.42
CA SER A 272 6.68 18.78 12.17
C SER A 272 6.43 18.37 13.62
N ALA A 273 7.37 17.63 14.20
CA ALA A 273 7.27 17.24 15.59
C ALA A 273 7.22 18.44 16.53
N GLU A 274 7.94 19.51 16.21
CA GLU A 274 8.01 20.76 17.00
C GLU A 274 6.65 21.42 17.15
N ASN A 275 5.80 21.33 16.12
CA ASN A 275 4.47 21.91 16.15
C ASN A 275 3.41 20.97 16.71
N GLU A 276 3.49 19.67 16.40
CA GLU A 276 2.40 18.74 16.67
C GLU A 276 2.55 17.99 17.99
N VAL A 277 3.77 17.64 18.39
CA VAL A 277 4.03 16.92 19.65
C VAL A 277 3.60 17.73 20.88
N PRO A 278 3.99 19.01 21.07
CA PRO A 278 3.58 19.75 22.27
C PRO A 278 2.13 20.22 22.24
N ASN A 279 1.53 20.37 21.07
CA ASN A 279 0.25 21.05 20.93
C ASN A 279 -0.94 20.12 20.68
N GLN A 280 -0.85 19.22 19.73
CA GLN A 280 -1.97 18.36 19.31
C GLN A 280 -1.91 17.00 20.04
N ALA A 281 -1.12 16.08 19.52
CA ALA A 281 -1.04 14.73 20.04
C ALA A 281 -0.56 14.68 21.49
N GLY A 282 0.45 15.50 21.83
CA GLY A 282 1.01 15.55 23.16
C GLY A 282 0.00 15.92 24.22
N ARG A 283 -0.87 16.89 23.97
CA ARG A 283 -1.88 17.34 24.98
C ARG A 283 -2.90 16.27 25.30
N TYR A 284 -3.40 15.54 24.30
CA TYR A 284 -4.37 14.47 24.52
C TYR A 284 -3.74 13.26 25.22
N LEU A 285 -2.57 12.87 24.79
CA LEU A 285 -1.88 11.70 25.38
C LEU A 285 -1.32 12.04 26.76
N ALA A 286 -0.80 13.27 26.98
CA ALA A 286 -0.38 13.72 28.30
C ALA A 286 -1.53 13.78 29.32
N ALA A 287 -2.75 14.11 28.88
CA ALA A 287 -3.93 14.05 29.75
C ALA A 287 -4.26 12.59 30.17
N ALA A 288 -3.86 11.61 29.38
CA ALA A 288 -3.95 10.18 29.70
C ALA A 288 -2.70 9.65 30.44
N GLY A 289 -1.75 10.51 30.80
CA GLY A 289 -0.55 10.15 31.54
C GLY A 289 0.62 9.63 30.70
N HIS A 290 0.59 9.78 29.37
CA HIS A 290 1.67 9.37 28.48
C HIS A 290 2.62 10.52 28.16
N ALA A 291 3.93 10.26 28.19
CA ALA A 291 4.88 11.12 27.49
C ALA A 291 4.77 10.87 25.98
N VAL A 292 4.98 11.93 25.19
CA VAL A 292 4.92 11.83 23.73
C VAL A 292 6.23 12.32 23.14
N ILE A 293 6.89 11.49 22.36
CA ILE A 293 8.12 11.82 21.68
C ILE A 293 7.93 11.74 20.16
N GLY A 294 8.53 12.65 19.43
CA GLY A 294 8.57 12.63 17.99
C GLY A 294 9.78 13.35 17.42
N PHE A 295 10.08 13.09 16.18
CA PHE A 295 11.09 13.83 15.42
C PHE A 295 10.50 14.25 14.07
N THR A 296 11.01 15.34 13.51
CA THR A 296 10.62 15.76 12.17
C THR A 296 11.36 14.91 11.16
N ASP A 297 10.63 14.20 10.32
CA ASP A 297 11.20 13.27 9.36
C ASP A 297 12.07 13.97 8.30
N ASN A 298 12.90 13.17 7.63
CA ASN A 298 13.86 13.64 6.66
C ASN A 298 13.24 14.48 5.53
N ALA A 299 12.11 14.05 4.97
CA ALA A 299 11.46 14.77 3.87
C ALA A 299 11.03 16.18 4.31
N ASN A 300 10.41 16.29 5.49
CA ASN A 300 9.95 17.58 6.02
C ASN A 300 11.11 18.45 6.53
N ARG A 301 12.21 17.88 7.04
CA ARG A 301 13.42 18.65 7.40
C ARG A 301 14.05 19.31 6.16
N GLU A 302 14.17 18.59 5.06
CA GLU A 302 14.83 19.09 3.85
C GLU A 302 13.97 20.00 3.00
N LEU A 303 12.66 19.71 2.90
CA LEU A 303 11.71 20.55 2.19
C LEU A 303 11.30 21.79 2.98
N GLY A 304 11.54 21.80 4.30
CA GLY A 304 11.15 22.87 5.19
C GLY A 304 9.63 22.98 5.37
N GLN A 305 9.21 23.81 6.30
CA GLN A 305 7.78 24.13 6.56
C GLN A 305 7.26 25.15 5.54
N SER A 306 7.56 24.95 4.28
CA SER A 306 7.18 25.85 3.21
C SER A 306 5.70 25.66 2.81
N THR A 307 5.14 26.66 2.15
CA THR A 307 3.78 26.54 1.61
C THR A 307 3.67 25.35 0.66
N ILE A 308 2.46 24.79 0.53
CA ILE A 308 2.18 23.66 -0.40
C ILE A 308 2.74 23.95 -1.81
N ALA A 309 2.71 25.21 -2.27
CA ALA A 309 3.26 25.61 -3.54
C ALA A 309 4.79 25.48 -3.60
N GLN A 310 5.49 25.85 -2.54
CA GLN A 310 6.95 25.69 -2.44
C GLN A 310 7.33 24.21 -2.32
N GLN A 311 6.57 23.43 -1.55
CA GLN A 311 6.75 21.98 -1.47
C GLN A 311 6.52 21.32 -2.84
N ALA A 312 5.46 21.71 -3.56
CA ALA A 312 5.21 21.20 -4.90
C ALA A 312 6.32 21.59 -5.91
N ALA A 313 6.87 22.81 -5.81
CA ALA A 313 7.97 23.25 -6.63
C ALA A 313 9.28 22.51 -6.33
N THR A 314 9.50 22.14 -5.05
CA THR A 314 10.67 21.35 -4.64
C THR A 314 10.47 19.87 -4.95
N LEU A 315 9.26 19.34 -4.76
CA LEU A 315 8.91 17.94 -5.10
C LEU A 315 8.90 17.70 -6.62
N GLY A 316 8.61 18.71 -7.44
CA GLY A 316 8.54 18.57 -8.89
C GLY A 316 9.82 17.95 -9.51
N PRO A 317 11.02 18.47 -9.24
CA PRO A 317 12.27 17.86 -9.65
C PRO A 317 12.52 16.47 -9.04
N LEU A 318 12.19 16.29 -7.74
CA LEU A 318 12.36 15.02 -7.03
C LEU A 318 11.45 13.92 -7.61
N LEU A 319 10.21 14.26 -7.94
CA LEU A 319 9.28 13.37 -8.65
C LEU A 319 9.79 13.04 -10.06
N GLY A 320 10.44 14.03 -10.72
CA GLY A 320 11.04 13.87 -12.02
C GLY A 320 12.22 12.91 -12.06
N GLU A 321 12.96 12.79 -10.97
CA GLU A 321 14.17 11.98 -10.85
C GLU A 321 13.94 10.61 -10.18
N GLY A 322 12.72 10.28 -9.80
CA GLY A 322 12.40 9.02 -9.10
C GLY A 322 12.87 8.96 -7.65
N VAL A 323 13.14 10.11 -7.03
CA VAL A 323 13.78 10.22 -5.70
C VAL A 323 12.80 10.07 -4.53
N LEU A 324 11.49 10.22 -4.74
CA LEU A 324 10.49 10.07 -3.66
C LEU A 324 10.59 8.75 -2.89
N PRO A 325 10.70 7.59 -3.56
CA PRO A 325 10.87 6.32 -2.85
C PRO A 325 12.11 6.27 -1.96
N GLU A 326 13.16 6.99 -2.33
CA GLU A 326 14.40 7.06 -1.57
C GLU A 326 14.25 7.93 -0.31
N PHE A 327 13.46 9.01 -0.36
CA PHE A 327 13.10 9.79 0.82
C PHE A 327 12.26 8.97 1.80
N ASP A 328 11.26 8.23 1.29
CA ASP A 328 10.41 7.38 2.11
C ASP A 328 11.22 6.25 2.76
N ALA A 329 12.17 5.67 2.04
CA ALA A 329 13.05 4.64 2.58
C ALA A 329 13.94 5.19 3.70
N GLN A 330 14.54 6.37 3.50
CA GLN A 330 15.35 7.04 4.54
C GLN A 330 14.51 7.35 5.77
N THR A 331 13.32 7.94 5.59
CA THR A 331 12.40 8.23 6.69
C THR A 331 12.02 6.97 7.46
N THR A 332 11.72 5.88 6.76
CA THR A 332 11.42 4.58 7.39
C THR A 332 12.62 4.07 8.20
N GLY A 333 13.83 4.18 7.67
CA GLY A 333 15.05 3.79 8.36
C GLY A 333 15.28 4.61 9.65
N GLU A 334 15.08 5.92 9.60
CA GLU A 334 15.15 6.80 10.76
C GLU A 334 14.10 6.43 11.82
N GLN A 335 12.85 6.19 11.42
CA GLN A 335 11.78 5.78 12.35
C GLN A 335 12.11 4.48 13.07
N LEU A 336 12.62 3.49 12.35
CA LEU A 336 13.04 2.21 12.92
C LEU A 336 14.24 2.35 13.89
N ALA A 337 15.14 3.30 13.63
CA ALA A 337 16.27 3.59 14.50
C ALA A 337 15.84 4.36 15.76
N PHE A 338 14.90 5.30 15.63
CA PHE A 338 14.40 6.11 16.74
C PHE A 338 13.64 5.31 17.80
N LEU A 339 13.05 4.18 17.42
CA LEU A 339 12.34 3.24 18.30
C LEU A 339 13.27 2.38 19.18
N ARG A 340 14.57 2.55 19.12
CA ARG A 340 15.56 1.80 19.91
C ARG A 340 15.83 2.46 21.24
#